data_3a514842ebfc490664d8136f17d71867
#
_entry.id   3a514842ebfc490664d8136f17d71867
#
_cell.length_a   1.000
_cell.length_b   1.000
_cell.length_c   1.000
_cell.angle_alpha   90.00
_cell.angle_beta   90.00
_cell.angle_gamma   90.00
#
_symmetry.space_group_name_H-M   'P 1'
#
loop_
_entity.id
_entity.type
_entity.pdbx_description
1 polymer ?
#
loop_
_entity_poly.entity_id
_entity_poly.type
_entity_poly.pdbx_seq_one_letter_code
_entity_poly.pdbx_strand_id
1 'polypeptide(L)'
;MLNTEQTLTRVLQIVHALDEDEAAIYNAVSKKPYEWEKAVGPIPQLYFLEQDLRRTLVEEAATKSGRRSAFFAARRICDAAVAKNSTRPASQGFWIDDEGKQCVCDGFRGFRLNSPMELTAAPELSADGSRVNLAQIIAPTRKNTLRLTLPSVTEVRAKIKTDRAEWAAKRNRKGETFSPYYDFGPGLPRVNPNYLIDFLQLFPDGEAFASEQKPYITPIYFRSADGEGILCPCRKADEAAA
;
A
#
# COMPACT_ATOMS: atom_id res chain seq x y z
N MET A 1 -3.84 -35.93 -6.74
CA MET A 1 -2.74 -35.12 -6.19
C MET A 1 -3.29 -33.73 -5.82
N LEU A 2 -2.91 -33.23 -4.65
CA LEU A 2 -3.23 -31.84 -4.26
C LEU A 2 -2.47 -30.89 -5.20
N ASN A 3 -3.10 -29.79 -5.62
CA ASN A 3 -2.40 -28.72 -6.31
C ASN A 3 -1.57 -27.88 -5.31
N THR A 4 -0.74 -26.96 -5.79
CA THR A 4 0.16 -26.14 -4.94
C THR A 4 -0.62 -25.40 -3.84
N GLU A 5 -1.77 -24.81 -4.18
CA GLU A 5 -2.63 -24.09 -3.24
C GLU A 5 -3.18 -25.00 -2.13
N GLN A 6 -3.69 -26.18 -2.52
CA GLN A 6 -4.19 -27.17 -1.55
C GLN A 6 -3.08 -27.66 -0.64
N THR A 7 -1.85 -27.84 -1.17
CA THR A 7 -0.70 -28.23 -0.38
C THR A 7 -0.30 -27.13 0.60
N LEU A 8 -0.19 -25.87 0.15
CA LEU A 8 0.10 -24.72 1.01
C LEU A 8 -0.96 -24.52 2.09
N THR A 9 -2.24 -24.62 1.72
CA THR A 9 -3.36 -24.52 2.68
C THR A 9 -3.25 -25.61 3.75
N ARG A 10 -2.91 -26.85 3.35
CA ARG A 10 -2.74 -27.96 4.30
C ARG A 10 -1.56 -27.75 5.23
N VAL A 11 -0.43 -27.29 4.68
CA VAL A 11 0.77 -26.96 5.49
C VAL A 11 0.44 -25.84 6.47
N LEU A 12 -0.25 -24.79 6.02
CA LEU A 12 -0.67 -23.67 6.87
C LEU A 12 -1.54 -24.14 8.05
N GLN A 13 -2.51 -25.03 7.79
CA GLN A 13 -3.35 -25.60 8.86
C GLN A 13 -2.53 -26.36 9.91
N ILE A 14 -1.50 -27.11 9.49
CA ILE A 14 -0.62 -27.84 10.40
C ILE A 14 0.24 -26.88 11.21
N VAL A 15 0.84 -25.87 10.55
CA VAL A 15 1.67 -24.86 11.21
C VAL A 15 0.85 -24.08 12.25
N HIS A 16 -0.36 -23.65 11.88
CA HIS A 16 -1.26 -22.94 12.79
C HIS A 16 -1.65 -23.78 14.02
N ALA A 17 -1.98 -25.06 13.82
CA ALA A 17 -2.27 -25.95 14.94
C ALA A 17 -1.09 -26.12 15.89
N LEU A 18 0.15 -26.21 15.35
CA LEU A 18 1.37 -26.28 16.16
C LEU A 18 1.64 -24.98 16.92
N ASP A 19 1.35 -23.82 16.33
CA ASP A 19 1.52 -22.51 16.96
C ASP A 19 0.51 -22.32 18.10
N GLU A 20 -0.73 -22.77 17.93
CA GLU A 20 -1.76 -22.74 18.99
C GLU A 20 -1.40 -23.66 20.18
N ASP A 21 -0.69 -24.77 19.92
CA ASP A 21 -0.24 -25.69 20.94
C ASP A 21 1.06 -25.27 21.66
N GLU A 22 1.70 -24.16 21.21
CA GLU A 22 2.97 -23.68 21.78
C GLU A 22 2.92 -23.54 23.29
N ALA A 23 1.85 -22.93 23.82
CA ALA A 23 1.68 -22.75 25.29
C ALA A 23 1.55 -24.06 26.05
N ALA A 24 0.88 -25.06 25.47
CA ALA A 24 0.74 -26.40 26.07
C ALA A 24 2.08 -27.13 26.06
N ILE A 25 2.83 -27.05 24.98
CA ILE A 25 4.17 -27.62 24.84
C ILE A 25 5.12 -26.94 25.85
N TYR A 26 5.07 -25.59 25.92
CA TYR A 26 5.85 -24.81 26.89
C TYR A 26 5.59 -25.28 28.32
N ASN A 27 4.35 -25.40 28.73
CA ASN A 27 3.98 -25.82 30.07
C ASN A 27 4.40 -27.28 30.38
N ALA A 28 4.38 -28.15 29.37
CA ALA A 28 4.80 -29.55 29.51
C ALA A 28 6.31 -29.70 29.70
N VAL A 29 7.13 -28.84 29.04
CA VAL A 29 8.59 -28.96 29.03
C VAL A 29 9.26 -28.00 30.04
N SER A 30 8.55 -26.97 30.54
CA SER A 30 9.09 -25.92 31.42
C SER A 30 9.72 -26.43 32.73
N LYS A 31 9.45 -27.66 33.12
CA LYS A 31 10.10 -28.31 34.29
C LYS A 31 11.56 -28.68 34.04
N LYS A 32 12.04 -28.59 32.79
CA LYS A 32 13.42 -28.90 32.38
C LYS A 32 13.95 -27.84 31.41
N PRO A 33 14.36 -26.66 31.90
CA PRO A 33 14.71 -25.50 31.06
C PRO A 33 15.80 -25.78 29.99
N TYR A 34 16.73 -26.66 30.29
CA TYR A 34 17.83 -26.97 29.36
C TYR A 34 17.38 -27.85 28.16
N GLU A 35 16.41 -28.73 28.38
CA GLU A 35 15.83 -29.54 27.29
C GLU A 35 14.85 -28.71 26.46
N TRP A 36 14.26 -27.67 27.06
CA TRP A 36 13.36 -26.72 26.43
C TRP A 36 14.00 -26.01 25.25
N GLU A 37 15.17 -25.39 25.41
CA GLU A 37 15.84 -24.66 24.33
C GLU A 37 16.11 -25.53 23.10
N LYS A 38 16.34 -26.83 23.27
CA LYS A 38 16.56 -27.78 22.17
C LYS A 38 15.25 -28.27 21.55
N ALA A 39 14.23 -28.50 22.36
CA ALA A 39 12.96 -29.08 21.91
C ALA A 39 12.05 -28.05 21.27
N VAL A 40 12.07 -26.79 21.74
CA VAL A 40 11.13 -25.73 21.33
C VAL A 40 11.80 -24.53 20.65
N GLY A 41 13.12 -24.51 20.53
CA GLY A 41 13.83 -23.46 19.80
C GLY A 41 13.32 -23.18 18.39
N PRO A 42 12.82 -24.17 17.62
CA PRO A 42 12.16 -23.96 16.34
C PRO A 42 10.72 -23.42 16.42
N ILE A 43 10.02 -23.58 17.56
CA ILE A 43 8.59 -23.22 17.68
C ILE A 43 8.33 -21.73 17.42
N PRO A 44 9.09 -20.76 17.97
CA PRO A 44 8.90 -19.35 17.63
C PRO A 44 9.05 -19.06 16.12
N GLN A 45 9.70 -19.92 15.36
CA GLN A 45 9.83 -19.78 13.92
C GLN A 45 8.53 -20.18 13.18
N LEU A 46 7.65 -20.99 13.82
CA LEU A 46 6.37 -21.38 13.24
C LEU A 46 5.48 -20.19 12.97
N TYR A 47 5.45 -19.20 13.87
CA TYR A 47 4.74 -17.95 13.66
C TYR A 47 5.18 -17.24 12.37
N PHE A 48 6.49 -17.11 12.14
CA PHE A 48 7.00 -16.49 10.94
C PHE A 48 6.70 -17.33 9.68
N LEU A 49 6.78 -18.65 9.80
CA LEU A 49 6.43 -19.57 8.72
C LEU A 49 4.94 -19.48 8.37
N GLU A 50 4.06 -19.39 9.36
CA GLU A 50 2.63 -19.17 9.14
C GLU A 50 2.38 -17.87 8.38
N GLN A 51 2.99 -16.76 8.79
CA GLN A 51 2.86 -15.48 8.12
C GLN A 51 3.37 -15.54 6.67
N ASP A 52 4.48 -16.23 6.43
CA ASP A 52 5.04 -16.39 5.08
C ASP A 52 4.14 -17.25 4.19
N LEU A 53 3.55 -18.32 4.73
CA LEU A 53 2.62 -19.18 4.00
C LEU A 53 1.31 -18.44 3.67
N ARG A 54 0.75 -17.70 4.64
CA ARG A 54 -0.43 -16.84 4.41
C ARG A 54 -0.16 -15.85 3.28
N ARG A 55 0.98 -15.16 3.34
CA ARG A 55 1.39 -14.21 2.30
C ARG A 55 1.50 -14.89 0.92
N THR A 56 2.11 -16.07 0.86
CA THR A 56 2.26 -16.83 -0.40
C THR A 56 0.90 -17.21 -1.00
N LEU A 57 -0.04 -17.68 -0.17
CA LEU A 57 -1.40 -18.00 -0.62
C LEU A 57 -2.13 -16.79 -1.19
N VAL A 58 -2.03 -15.64 -0.54
CA VAL A 58 -2.62 -14.39 -1.01
C VAL A 58 -2.02 -13.93 -2.33
N GLU A 59 -0.69 -14.01 -2.47
CA GLU A 59 0.01 -13.68 -3.70
C GLU A 59 -0.36 -14.62 -4.86
N GLU A 60 -0.54 -15.91 -4.58
CA GLU A 60 -1.02 -16.88 -5.58
C GLU A 60 -2.46 -16.58 -6.01
N ALA A 61 -3.36 -16.29 -5.06
CA ALA A 61 -4.74 -15.92 -5.35
C ALA A 61 -4.81 -14.64 -6.20
N ALA A 62 -4.02 -13.62 -5.87
CA ALA A 62 -3.92 -12.40 -6.66
C ALA A 62 -3.35 -12.65 -8.07
N THR A 63 -2.42 -13.58 -8.20
CA THR A 63 -1.85 -13.99 -9.49
C THR A 63 -2.89 -14.71 -10.36
N LYS A 64 -3.62 -15.65 -9.79
CA LYS A 64 -4.70 -16.40 -10.49
C LYS A 64 -5.84 -15.50 -10.96
N SER A 65 -6.19 -14.49 -10.16
CA SER A 65 -7.23 -13.51 -10.53
C SER A 65 -6.75 -12.44 -11.51
N GLY A 66 -5.48 -12.46 -11.95
CA GLY A 66 -4.88 -11.43 -12.81
C GLY A 66 -4.61 -10.09 -12.09
N ARG A 67 -4.88 -9.99 -10.79
CA ARG A 67 -4.78 -8.75 -9.99
C ARG A 67 -3.44 -8.59 -9.24
N ARG A 68 -2.44 -9.38 -9.59
CA ARG A 68 -1.15 -9.37 -8.88
C ARG A 68 -0.52 -7.98 -8.76
N SER A 69 -0.47 -7.23 -9.85
CA SER A 69 0.12 -5.87 -9.85
C SER A 69 -0.65 -4.92 -8.95
N ALA A 70 -1.99 -4.97 -9.00
CA ALA A 70 -2.87 -4.17 -8.16
C ALA A 70 -2.72 -4.53 -6.68
N PHE A 71 -2.64 -5.82 -6.35
CA PHE A 71 -2.41 -6.30 -4.99
C PHE A 71 -1.09 -5.75 -4.41
N PHE A 72 0.03 -5.87 -5.14
CA PHE A 72 1.30 -5.35 -4.65
C PHE A 72 1.32 -3.82 -4.54
N ALA A 73 0.60 -3.11 -5.41
CA ALA A 73 0.45 -1.67 -5.30
C ALA A 73 -0.36 -1.27 -4.06
N ALA A 74 -1.52 -1.91 -3.85
CA ALA A 74 -2.36 -1.70 -2.67
C ALA A 74 -1.57 -1.99 -1.37
N ARG A 75 -0.82 -3.10 -1.35
CA ARG A 75 0.02 -3.48 -0.22
C ARG A 75 1.09 -2.43 0.08
N ARG A 76 1.85 -1.94 -0.92
CA ARG A 76 2.84 -0.88 -0.70
C ARG A 76 2.23 0.40 -0.12
N ILE A 77 1.03 0.77 -0.56
CA ILE A 77 0.32 1.93 -0.01
C ILE A 77 -0.09 1.66 1.45
N CYS A 78 -0.61 0.47 1.73
CA CYS A 78 -1.00 0.05 3.07
C CYS A 78 0.20 -0.01 4.03
N ASP A 79 1.30 -0.64 3.62
CA ASP A 79 2.54 -0.73 4.40
C ASP A 79 3.13 0.68 4.69
N ALA A 80 3.04 1.60 3.71
CA ALA A 80 3.42 2.99 3.91
C ALA A 80 2.51 3.72 4.91
N ALA A 81 1.22 3.41 4.92
CA ALA A 81 0.27 3.94 5.91
C ALA A 81 0.61 3.43 7.31
N VAL A 82 0.88 2.12 7.46
CA VAL A 82 1.33 1.52 8.73
C VAL A 82 2.62 2.18 9.23
N ALA A 83 3.63 2.30 8.38
CA ALA A 83 4.93 2.85 8.77
C ALA A 83 4.89 4.33 9.16
N LYS A 84 4.09 5.16 8.45
CA LYS A 84 4.03 6.61 8.66
C LYS A 84 3.09 7.02 9.79
N ASN A 85 2.05 6.25 10.02
CA ASN A 85 0.94 6.63 10.89
C ASN A 85 1.02 6.01 12.29
N SER A 86 2.21 5.66 12.78
CA SER A 86 2.39 5.12 14.14
C SER A 86 1.75 5.97 15.25
N THR A 87 1.58 7.28 15.02
CA THR A 87 0.90 8.21 15.93
C THR A 87 -0.57 8.46 15.56
N ARG A 88 -1.08 7.88 14.48
CA ARG A 88 -2.45 8.09 13.98
C ARG A 88 -3.13 6.75 13.69
N PRO A 89 -3.61 6.04 14.71
CA PRO A 89 -4.26 4.74 14.55
C PRO A 89 -5.42 4.74 13.54
N ALA A 90 -6.10 5.88 13.40
CA ALA A 90 -7.24 6.06 12.49
C ALA A 90 -6.94 5.80 11.01
N SER A 91 -5.67 5.90 10.59
CA SER A 91 -5.23 5.68 9.20
C SER A 91 -4.13 4.63 9.07
N GLN A 92 -3.83 3.90 10.12
CA GLN A 92 -2.81 2.86 10.14
C GLN A 92 -3.39 1.54 9.60
N GLY A 93 -3.00 1.15 8.39
CA GLY A 93 -3.54 -0.04 7.72
C GLY A 93 -4.82 0.22 6.92
N PHE A 94 -5.56 -0.85 6.59
CA PHE A 94 -6.85 -0.71 5.90
C PHE A 94 -8.03 -0.75 6.85
N TRP A 95 -9.14 -0.17 6.43
CA TRP A 95 -10.46 -0.31 7.08
C TRP A 95 -11.55 -0.46 6.02
N ILE A 96 -12.71 -0.95 6.45
CA ILE A 96 -13.92 -0.96 5.62
C ILE A 96 -14.77 0.24 6.02
N ASP A 97 -15.24 1.02 5.04
CA ASP A 97 -16.12 2.15 5.28
C ASP A 97 -17.60 1.75 5.31
N ASP A 98 -18.48 2.73 5.58
CA ASP A 98 -19.93 2.52 5.69
C ASP A 98 -20.57 2.04 4.38
N GLU A 99 -19.90 2.21 3.23
CA GLU A 99 -20.33 1.69 1.93
C GLU A 99 -19.78 0.28 1.64
N GLY A 100 -19.07 -0.34 2.59
CA GLY A 100 -18.46 -1.65 2.44
C GLY A 100 -17.18 -1.66 1.59
N LYS A 101 -16.60 -0.51 1.31
CA LYS A 101 -15.37 -0.39 0.51
C LYS A 101 -14.13 -0.45 1.36
N GLN A 102 -13.11 -1.12 0.87
CA GLN A 102 -11.81 -1.17 1.52
C GLN A 102 -11.05 0.13 1.28
N CYS A 103 -10.69 0.81 2.37
CA CYS A 103 -10.02 2.10 2.38
C CYS A 103 -8.60 1.99 2.91
N VAL A 104 -7.68 2.74 2.29
CA VAL A 104 -6.30 2.98 2.78
C VAL A 104 -5.93 4.43 2.52
N CYS A 105 -5.22 5.07 3.47
CA CYS A 105 -4.70 6.42 3.31
C CYS A 105 -3.36 6.59 4.02
N ASP A 106 -2.30 6.99 3.31
CA ASP A 106 -0.97 7.26 3.87
C ASP A 106 -0.68 8.76 4.10
N GLY A 107 -1.70 9.61 3.93
CA GLY A 107 -1.61 11.06 4.06
C GLY A 107 -1.20 11.81 2.78
N PHE A 108 -0.67 11.11 1.77
CA PHE A 108 -0.31 11.66 0.45
C PHE A 108 -1.11 11.04 -0.69
N ARG A 109 -1.67 9.88 -0.44
CA ARG A 109 -2.50 9.12 -1.36
C ARG A 109 -3.48 8.28 -0.57
N GLY A 110 -4.63 8.01 -1.18
CA GLY A 110 -5.64 7.14 -0.60
C GLY A 110 -6.49 6.51 -1.67
N PHE A 111 -7.04 5.34 -1.37
CA PHE A 111 -7.91 4.62 -2.29
C PHE A 111 -9.09 3.95 -1.56
N ARG A 112 -10.15 3.71 -2.31
CA ARG A 112 -11.34 2.94 -1.92
C ARG A 112 -11.57 1.87 -2.98
N LEU A 113 -11.50 0.60 -2.60
CA LEU A 113 -11.72 -0.53 -3.50
C LEU A 113 -13.10 -1.14 -3.30
N ASN A 114 -13.76 -1.46 -4.41
CA ASN A 114 -15.05 -2.16 -4.43
C ASN A 114 -14.89 -3.64 -4.02
N SER A 115 -13.74 -4.26 -4.35
CA SER A 115 -13.42 -5.64 -4.00
C SER A 115 -12.20 -5.65 -3.08
N PRO A 116 -12.38 -6.00 -1.80
CA PRO A 116 -11.29 -6.01 -0.82
C PRO A 116 -10.14 -6.94 -1.23
N MET A 117 -8.94 -6.55 -0.84
CA MET A 117 -7.71 -7.34 -0.94
C MET A 117 -7.22 -7.66 0.48
N GLU A 118 -6.47 -8.75 0.64
CA GLU A 118 -5.89 -9.11 1.92
C GLU A 118 -4.67 -8.22 2.22
N LEU A 119 -4.89 -7.21 3.04
CA LEU A 119 -3.91 -6.21 3.46
C LEU A 119 -3.80 -6.22 4.98
N THR A 120 -2.86 -5.47 5.54
CA THR A 120 -2.75 -5.27 6.99
C THR A 120 -3.92 -4.42 7.49
N ALA A 121 -4.76 -5.00 8.35
CA ALA A 121 -5.88 -4.29 8.95
C ALA A 121 -5.41 -3.18 9.89
N ALA A 122 -6.14 -2.09 9.91
CA ALA A 122 -5.92 -1.03 10.87
C ALA A 122 -6.33 -1.51 12.29
N PRO A 123 -5.60 -1.11 13.35
CA PRO A 123 -5.94 -1.48 14.72
C PRO A 123 -7.34 -0.98 15.09
N GLU A 124 -7.99 -1.65 16.04
CA GLU A 124 -9.23 -1.14 16.60
C GLU A 124 -9.02 0.24 17.23
N LEU A 125 -10.01 1.09 17.10
CA LEU A 125 -9.98 2.42 17.69
C LEU A 125 -10.61 2.39 19.08
N SER A 126 -10.15 3.30 19.95
CA SER A 126 -10.88 3.59 21.21
C SER A 126 -12.29 4.08 20.92
N ALA A 127 -13.18 4.01 21.93
CA ALA A 127 -14.59 4.38 21.78
C ALA A 127 -14.82 5.78 21.21
N ASP A 128 -13.89 6.71 21.45
CA ASP A 128 -13.96 8.11 20.97
C ASP A 128 -13.22 8.30 19.63
N GLY A 129 -12.59 7.25 19.10
CA GLY A 129 -11.82 7.29 17.86
C GLY A 129 -12.71 7.15 16.62
N SER A 130 -12.44 7.94 15.59
CA SER A 130 -13.09 7.80 14.29
C SER A 130 -12.08 7.52 13.19
N ARG A 131 -12.47 6.68 12.22
CA ARG A 131 -11.70 6.47 10.99
C ARG A 131 -11.73 7.73 10.13
N VAL A 132 -10.69 7.88 9.32
CA VAL A 132 -10.66 8.91 8.29
C VAL A 132 -11.83 8.67 7.32
N ASN A 133 -12.70 9.64 7.13
CA ASN A 133 -13.76 9.55 6.14
C ASN A 133 -13.18 9.85 4.75
N LEU A 134 -12.61 8.80 4.13
CA LEU A 134 -11.96 8.92 2.83
C LEU A 134 -12.97 9.24 1.72
N ALA A 135 -14.21 8.78 1.83
CA ALA A 135 -15.28 9.14 0.90
C ALA A 135 -15.49 10.64 0.85
N GLN A 136 -15.55 11.29 2.01
CA GLN A 136 -15.72 12.74 2.12
C GLN A 136 -14.49 13.51 1.59
N ILE A 137 -13.29 12.98 1.77
CA ILE A 137 -12.06 13.59 1.23
C ILE A 137 -12.01 13.47 -0.30
N ILE A 138 -12.46 12.36 -0.86
CA ILE A 138 -12.50 12.13 -2.31
C ILE A 138 -13.63 12.93 -2.98
N ALA A 139 -14.78 13.09 -2.35
CA ALA A 139 -15.97 13.70 -2.95
C ALA A 139 -15.73 15.02 -3.68
N PRO A 140 -14.98 16.00 -3.14
CA PRO A 140 -14.67 17.25 -3.86
C PRO A 140 -13.86 17.02 -5.14
N THR A 141 -12.96 16.01 -5.14
CA THR A 141 -12.07 15.76 -6.27
C THR A 141 -12.77 15.09 -7.44
N ARG A 142 -13.93 14.46 -7.23
CA ARG A 142 -14.78 13.92 -8.30
C ARG A 142 -15.28 14.99 -9.28
N LYS A 143 -15.20 16.27 -8.89
CA LYS A 143 -15.53 17.43 -9.73
C LYS A 143 -14.37 17.88 -10.63
N ASN A 144 -13.20 17.27 -10.51
CA ASN A 144 -12.07 17.55 -11.38
C ASN A 144 -12.42 17.13 -12.82
N THR A 145 -12.18 18.03 -13.79
CA THR A 145 -12.58 17.86 -15.19
C THR A 145 -11.41 17.68 -16.13
N LEU A 146 -10.24 18.16 -15.74
CA LEU A 146 -9.04 18.09 -16.57
C LEU A 146 -8.49 16.67 -16.62
N ARG A 147 -8.82 15.94 -17.68
CA ARG A 147 -8.36 14.56 -17.88
C ARG A 147 -6.86 14.54 -18.15
N LEU A 148 -6.12 13.75 -17.37
CA LEU A 148 -4.69 13.56 -17.55
C LEU A 148 -4.42 12.37 -18.49
N THR A 149 -3.43 12.53 -19.38
CA THR A 149 -2.89 11.40 -20.14
C THR A 149 -1.96 10.62 -19.22
N LEU A 150 -2.37 9.41 -18.83
CA LEU A 150 -1.58 8.56 -17.96
C LEU A 150 -0.44 7.89 -18.73
N PRO A 151 0.80 7.94 -18.21
CA PRO A 151 1.92 7.20 -18.79
C PRO A 151 1.82 5.71 -18.42
N SER A 152 2.55 4.87 -19.13
CA SER A 152 2.80 3.50 -18.69
C SER A 152 3.76 3.48 -17.50
N VAL A 153 3.70 2.40 -16.71
CA VAL A 153 4.66 2.16 -15.61
C VAL A 153 6.11 2.15 -16.12
N THR A 154 6.32 1.64 -17.34
CA THR A 154 7.65 1.59 -17.98
C THR A 154 8.19 2.98 -18.27
N GLU A 155 7.35 3.87 -18.80
CA GLU A 155 7.73 5.27 -19.08
C GLU A 155 8.10 6.02 -17.79
N VAL A 156 7.30 5.87 -16.73
CA VAL A 156 7.61 6.51 -15.44
C VAL A 156 8.93 5.99 -14.87
N ARG A 157 9.19 4.69 -14.93
CA ARG A 157 10.45 4.09 -14.47
C ARG A 157 11.65 4.56 -15.29
N ALA A 158 11.50 4.65 -16.61
CA ALA A 158 12.54 5.17 -17.49
C ALA A 158 12.88 6.62 -17.14
N LYS A 159 11.86 7.46 -16.92
CA LYS A 159 12.07 8.84 -16.48
C LYS A 159 12.82 8.93 -15.15
N ILE A 160 12.43 8.15 -14.13
CA ILE A 160 13.15 8.13 -12.84
C ILE A 160 14.63 7.77 -13.04
N LYS A 161 14.92 6.79 -13.90
CA LYS A 161 16.30 6.37 -14.19
C LYS A 161 17.10 7.49 -14.85
N THR A 162 16.51 8.18 -15.82
CA THR A 162 17.13 9.33 -16.50
C THR A 162 17.39 10.47 -15.53
N ASP A 163 16.38 10.90 -14.78
CA ASP A 163 16.47 11.98 -13.81
C ASP A 163 17.53 11.68 -12.73
N ARG A 164 17.65 10.42 -12.30
CA ARG A 164 18.67 9.99 -11.34
C ARG A 164 20.07 10.08 -11.94
N ALA A 165 20.25 9.68 -13.20
CA ALA A 165 21.53 9.78 -13.88
C ALA A 165 21.96 11.24 -14.09
N GLU A 166 21.03 12.10 -14.48
CA GLU A 166 21.26 13.55 -14.63
C GLU A 166 21.60 14.20 -13.29
N TRP A 167 20.88 13.83 -12.20
CA TRP A 167 21.16 14.31 -10.88
C TRP A 167 22.55 13.88 -10.39
N ALA A 168 22.93 12.62 -10.61
CA ALA A 168 24.24 12.08 -10.24
C ALA A 168 25.40 12.73 -11.02
N ALA A 169 25.14 13.14 -12.26
CA ALA A 169 26.13 13.84 -13.10
C ALA A 169 26.37 15.31 -12.65
N LYS A 170 25.44 15.91 -11.91
CA LYS A 170 25.59 17.26 -11.35
C LYS A 170 26.44 17.19 -10.09
N ARG A 171 27.28 18.24 -9.87
CA ARG A 171 27.99 18.42 -8.58
C ARG A 171 26.97 18.90 -7.53
N ASN A 172 26.30 17.95 -6.89
CA ASN A 172 25.31 18.24 -5.86
C ASN A 172 26.01 18.71 -4.58
N ARG A 173 25.35 19.58 -3.82
CA ARG A 173 25.84 20.00 -2.50
C ARG A 173 25.80 18.82 -1.53
N LYS A 174 26.75 18.77 -0.59
CA LYS A 174 26.77 17.75 0.46
C LYS A 174 25.44 17.81 1.26
N GLY A 175 24.73 16.69 1.31
CA GLY A 175 23.44 16.59 2.00
C GLY A 175 22.20 16.75 1.12
N GLU A 176 22.35 17.12 -0.16
CA GLU A 176 21.22 17.07 -1.10
C GLU A 176 20.81 15.63 -1.37
N THR A 177 19.49 15.39 -1.39
CA THR A 177 18.90 14.09 -1.70
C THR A 177 18.17 14.14 -3.03
N PHE A 178 18.27 13.06 -3.81
CA PHE A 178 17.50 12.91 -5.02
C PHE A 178 16.01 12.83 -4.72
N SER A 179 15.24 13.80 -5.21
CA SER A 179 13.79 13.87 -5.04
C SER A 179 13.12 13.99 -6.41
N PRO A 180 12.86 12.87 -7.10
CA PRO A 180 12.25 12.90 -8.42
C PRO A 180 10.77 13.27 -8.34
N TYR A 181 10.27 13.86 -9.42
CA TYR A 181 8.84 14.03 -9.65
C TYR A 181 8.50 13.77 -11.12
N TYR A 182 7.29 13.28 -11.34
CA TYR A 182 6.70 13.16 -12.66
C TYR A 182 5.84 14.40 -12.91
N ASP A 183 6.17 15.13 -13.98
CA ASP A 183 5.46 16.34 -14.40
C ASP A 183 4.58 15.99 -15.60
N PHE A 184 3.28 16.23 -15.50
CA PHE A 184 2.33 15.98 -16.59
C PHE A 184 2.40 17.05 -17.69
N GLY A 185 3.11 18.15 -17.45
CA GLY A 185 3.32 19.22 -18.43
C GLY A 185 2.99 20.62 -17.90
N PRO A 186 3.11 21.65 -18.76
CA PRO A 186 2.80 23.03 -18.39
C PRO A 186 1.35 23.18 -17.91
N GLY A 187 1.15 23.81 -16.77
CA GLY A 187 -0.19 23.99 -16.18
C GLY A 187 -0.81 22.72 -15.60
N LEU A 188 -0.11 21.59 -15.63
CA LEU A 188 -0.58 20.31 -15.11
C LEU A 188 0.15 19.95 -13.80
N PRO A 189 -0.44 19.07 -12.96
CA PRO A 189 0.18 18.69 -11.71
C PRO A 189 1.48 17.91 -11.91
N ARG A 190 2.33 17.95 -10.90
CA ARG A 190 3.47 17.04 -10.76
C ARG A 190 3.31 16.20 -9.52
N VAL A 191 3.78 14.96 -9.54
CA VAL A 191 3.57 13.99 -8.48
C VAL A 191 4.85 13.22 -8.16
N ASN A 192 4.89 12.59 -7.00
CA ASN A 192 5.90 11.58 -6.72
C ASN A 192 5.74 10.41 -7.70
N PRO A 193 6.77 10.09 -8.52
CA PRO A 193 6.63 9.07 -9.57
C PRO A 193 6.43 7.66 -9.01
N ASN A 194 6.92 7.34 -7.81
CA ASN A 194 6.66 6.05 -7.18
C ASN A 194 5.19 5.93 -6.77
N TYR A 195 4.59 7.01 -6.30
CA TYR A 195 3.16 7.04 -5.97
C TYR A 195 2.29 6.91 -7.22
N LEU A 196 2.71 7.54 -8.32
CA LEU A 196 2.04 7.38 -9.61
C LEU A 196 2.13 5.93 -10.11
N ILE A 197 3.29 5.28 -10.03
CA ILE A 197 3.44 3.86 -10.38
C ILE A 197 2.47 2.98 -9.59
N ASP A 198 2.32 3.23 -8.28
CA ASP A 198 1.38 2.46 -7.47
C ASP A 198 -0.06 2.64 -7.95
N PHE A 199 -0.47 3.86 -8.33
CA PHE A 199 -1.82 4.11 -8.84
C PHE A 199 -2.05 3.51 -10.24
N LEU A 200 -1.06 3.58 -11.13
CA LEU A 200 -1.12 2.94 -12.44
C LEU A 200 -1.23 1.41 -12.36
N GLN A 201 -0.63 0.81 -11.33
CA GLN A 201 -0.72 -0.63 -11.09
C GLN A 201 -2.00 -1.01 -10.35
N LEU A 202 -2.49 -0.15 -9.44
CA LEU A 202 -3.73 -0.38 -8.68
C LEU A 202 -4.96 -0.27 -9.59
N PHE A 203 -4.93 0.68 -10.52
CA PHE A 203 -6.01 0.99 -11.46
C PHE A 203 -5.49 0.93 -12.91
N PRO A 204 -5.18 -0.26 -13.46
CA PRO A 204 -4.54 -0.38 -14.77
C PRO A 204 -5.36 0.21 -15.92
N ASP A 205 -6.70 0.14 -15.80
CA ASP A 205 -7.65 0.72 -16.78
C ASP A 205 -8.29 2.00 -16.25
N GLY A 206 -7.63 2.64 -15.27
CA GLY A 206 -8.16 3.82 -14.61
C GLY A 206 -7.99 5.09 -15.42
N GLU A 207 -8.85 6.05 -15.13
CA GLU A 207 -8.75 7.43 -15.61
C GLU A 207 -8.31 8.35 -14.47
N ALA A 208 -7.57 9.41 -14.80
CA ALA A 208 -7.15 10.40 -13.82
C ALA A 208 -7.59 11.81 -14.22
N PHE A 209 -8.01 12.59 -13.22
CA PHE A 209 -8.52 13.94 -13.41
C PHE A 209 -7.88 14.91 -12.43
N ALA A 210 -7.40 16.05 -12.93
CA ALA A 210 -6.88 17.16 -12.14
C ALA A 210 -7.86 18.34 -12.09
N SER A 211 -7.66 19.21 -11.11
CA SER A 211 -8.35 20.48 -11.04
C SER A 211 -7.77 21.47 -12.06
N GLU A 212 -8.60 22.10 -12.86
CA GLU A 212 -8.19 23.17 -13.78
C GLU A 212 -7.73 24.42 -13.04
N GLN A 213 -8.36 24.73 -11.92
CA GLN A 213 -8.09 25.96 -11.16
C GLN A 213 -6.88 25.85 -10.24
N LYS A 214 -6.65 24.67 -9.64
CA LYS A 214 -5.61 24.47 -8.63
C LYS A 214 -4.88 23.14 -8.84
N PRO A 215 -4.22 22.93 -10.00
CA PRO A 215 -3.63 21.63 -10.37
C PRO A 215 -2.49 21.19 -9.43
N TYR A 216 -1.82 22.14 -8.77
CA TYR A 216 -0.67 21.86 -7.88
C TYR A 216 -1.03 21.69 -6.39
N ILE A 217 -2.31 21.87 -6.05
CA ILE A 217 -2.80 21.83 -4.66
C ILE A 217 -3.89 20.79 -4.50
N THR A 218 -4.85 20.74 -5.44
CA THR A 218 -5.97 19.80 -5.38
C THR A 218 -5.49 18.40 -5.75
N PRO A 219 -5.80 17.37 -4.95
CA PRO A 219 -5.45 16.01 -5.28
C PRO A 219 -5.99 15.57 -6.65
N ILE A 220 -5.19 14.80 -7.37
CA ILE A 220 -5.61 14.13 -8.60
C ILE A 220 -6.60 13.04 -8.21
N TYR A 221 -7.73 13.00 -8.90
CA TYR A 221 -8.74 11.96 -8.74
C TYR A 221 -8.52 10.83 -9.73
N PHE A 222 -8.48 9.60 -9.23
CA PHE A 222 -8.44 8.37 -10.02
C PHE A 222 -9.76 7.63 -9.89
N ARG A 223 -10.26 7.08 -11.00
CA ARG A 223 -11.42 6.20 -11.01
C ARG A 223 -11.20 5.00 -11.93
N SER A 224 -11.74 3.86 -11.55
CA SER A 224 -11.80 2.65 -12.36
C SER A 224 -13.02 1.82 -11.98
N ALA A 225 -13.25 0.69 -12.67
CA ALA A 225 -14.26 -0.28 -12.27
C ALA A 225 -13.97 -0.89 -10.88
N ASP A 226 -12.69 -1.03 -10.50
CA ASP A 226 -12.28 -1.61 -9.23
C ASP A 226 -12.41 -0.67 -8.04
N GLY A 227 -12.56 0.65 -8.27
CA GLY A 227 -12.66 1.64 -7.21
C GLY A 227 -12.21 3.03 -7.61
N GLU A 228 -11.87 3.82 -6.63
CA GLU A 228 -11.45 5.22 -6.79
C GLU A 228 -10.28 5.56 -5.84
N GLY A 229 -9.59 6.64 -6.13
CA GLY A 229 -8.52 7.11 -5.25
C GLY A 229 -8.08 8.53 -5.53
N ILE A 230 -7.23 9.03 -4.66
CA ILE A 230 -6.63 10.36 -4.76
C ILE A 230 -5.12 10.29 -4.58
N LEU A 231 -4.42 11.12 -5.35
CA LEU A 231 -2.97 11.30 -5.27
C LEU A 231 -2.66 12.79 -5.10
N CYS A 232 -2.01 13.15 -4.00
CA CYS A 232 -1.62 14.54 -3.74
C CYS A 232 -0.50 14.98 -4.70
N PRO A 233 -0.64 16.15 -5.34
CA PRO A 233 0.42 16.72 -6.16
C PRO A 233 1.57 17.23 -5.28
N CYS A 234 2.76 17.31 -5.87
CA CYS A 234 3.90 18.00 -5.30
C CYS A 234 3.78 19.50 -5.56
N ARG A 235 3.89 20.32 -4.51
CA ARG A 235 3.91 21.78 -4.67
C ARG A 235 5.17 22.24 -5.42
N LYS A 236 5.04 23.23 -6.28
CA LYS A 236 6.20 23.95 -6.83
C LYS A 236 6.63 25.00 -5.82
N ALA A 237 7.96 25.14 -5.61
CA ALA A 237 8.50 26.11 -4.65
C ALA A 237 8.08 27.55 -4.97
N ASP A 238 7.96 27.88 -6.26
CA ASP A 238 7.63 29.23 -6.74
C ASP A 238 6.15 29.59 -6.59
N GLU A 239 5.27 28.65 -6.31
CA GLU A 239 3.81 28.84 -6.18
C GLU A 239 3.35 28.82 -4.70
N ALA A 240 4.26 28.57 -3.76
CA ALA A 240 3.96 28.66 -2.33
C ALA A 240 3.94 30.12 -1.81
N ALA A 241 4.28 31.09 -2.68
CA ALA A 241 4.40 32.52 -2.35
C ALA A 241 3.30 33.39 -2.97
N ALA A 242 2.29 32.80 -3.61
CA ALA A 242 1.14 33.52 -4.19
C ALA A 242 -0.17 33.27 -3.46
#